data_9cc7bcc63225ba312db0e2ad5ca29bc7
#
_entry.id   9cc7bcc63225ba312db0e2ad5ca29bc7
#
_cell.length_a   1.000
_cell.length_b   1.000
_cell.length_c   1.000
_cell.angle_alpha   90.00
_cell.angle_beta   90.00
_cell.angle_gamma   90.00
#
_symmetry.space_group_name_H-M   'P 1'
#
loop_
_entity.id
_entity.type
_entity.pdbx_description
1 polymer ?
#
loop_
_entity_poly.entity_id
_entity_poly.type
_entity_poly.pdbx_seq_one_letter_code
_entity_poly.pdbx_strand_id
1 'polypeptide(L)'
;MNTAASARRHDLDWLRVLAMLAIFSFHCARFFNDEGWHVKNNQIEFGFSVYVAVLNQWIMPLFFVLSAMSVFYSLQKRSGGEFLKERFHRLVVPLIFGIFFILSPLQVYIERVTQSQFTGSFWKFYPEYFKGFYGFGGNFAWMGLHLWYLMMLFLFSLVALPLFQRIKEKGYRTIWVRMFGLANSMGTIVVPIILIFVIEVIVNLNPGGIGRRDFGGWSPFTYLLFFVMGYVLMQDDSFAAIIEKVRYLTLGVGLVCVVLGFIVVTSGYPGRGLLFTAIRAIMSWSWILWILGFGSRYLKFNNRFLSYANPAVLPFYILHQTVIVGIGFFLANLAMNPYLKYLLLAVSSLAVIMFVYELFVRRISFLRYLFGMKA
;
A
#
# COMPACT_ATOMS: atom_id res chain seq x y z
N MET A 1 -7.32 -36.89 -7.36
CA MET A 1 -7.12 -35.45 -7.15
C MET A 1 -6.03 -34.97 -8.12
N ASN A 2 -6.42 -34.39 -9.23
CA ASN A 2 -5.48 -33.91 -10.24
C ASN A 2 -4.75 -32.68 -9.70
N THR A 3 -3.47 -32.82 -9.34
CA THR A 3 -2.54 -31.72 -9.09
C THR A 3 -2.12 -31.10 -10.43
N ALA A 4 -3.05 -30.46 -11.12
CA ALA A 4 -2.68 -29.52 -12.16
C ALA A 4 -1.84 -28.44 -11.45
N ALA A 5 -0.55 -28.34 -11.78
CA ALA A 5 0.32 -27.27 -11.31
C ALA A 5 -0.41 -25.95 -11.55
N SER A 6 -0.83 -25.26 -10.47
CA SER A 6 -1.60 -24.02 -10.57
C SER A 6 -0.84 -23.07 -11.47
N ALA A 7 -1.40 -22.79 -12.64
CA ALA A 7 -0.80 -21.87 -13.60
C ALA A 7 -0.51 -20.54 -12.89
N ARG A 8 0.66 -19.96 -13.16
CA ARG A 8 1.08 -18.70 -12.53
C ARG A 8 0.06 -17.60 -12.86
N ARG A 9 -0.42 -16.90 -11.84
CA ARG A 9 -1.40 -15.80 -11.95
C ARG A 9 -0.69 -14.50 -12.36
N HIS A 10 -0.48 -14.37 -13.67
CA HIS A 10 0.17 -13.18 -14.24
C HIS A 10 -0.64 -11.90 -14.00
N ASP A 11 -1.94 -11.99 -13.90
CA ASP A 11 -2.82 -10.88 -13.55
C ASP A 11 -2.46 -10.26 -12.18
N LEU A 12 -2.19 -11.08 -11.17
CA LEU A 12 -1.76 -10.58 -9.86
C LEU A 12 -0.35 -9.96 -9.92
N ASP A 13 0.54 -10.51 -10.73
CA ASP A 13 1.88 -9.94 -10.94
C ASP A 13 1.76 -8.55 -11.62
N TRP A 14 0.92 -8.41 -12.64
CA TRP A 14 0.62 -7.12 -13.28
C TRP A 14 0.03 -6.12 -12.30
N LEU A 15 -0.98 -6.52 -11.53
CA LEU A 15 -1.63 -5.63 -10.58
C LEU A 15 -0.65 -5.11 -9.51
N ARG A 16 0.32 -5.93 -9.07
CA ARG A 16 1.38 -5.46 -8.15
C ARG A 16 2.28 -4.42 -8.79
N VAL A 17 2.70 -4.64 -10.04
CA VAL A 17 3.53 -3.67 -10.78
C VAL A 17 2.77 -2.36 -10.98
N LEU A 18 1.52 -2.42 -11.43
CA LEU A 18 0.69 -1.23 -11.64
C LEU A 18 0.38 -0.48 -10.33
N ALA A 19 0.08 -1.20 -9.24
CA ALA A 19 -0.11 -0.60 -7.93
C ALA A 19 1.18 0.07 -7.43
N MET A 20 2.36 -0.53 -7.70
CA MET A 20 3.64 0.08 -7.36
C MET A 20 3.90 1.37 -8.13
N LEU A 21 3.56 1.42 -9.41
CA LEU A 21 3.65 2.65 -10.20
C LEU A 21 2.65 3.70 -9.74
N ALA A 22 1.45 3.28 -9.30
CA ALA A 22 0.45 4.18 -8.74
C ALA A 22 0.90 4.78 -7.40
N ILE A 23 1.51 4.01 -6.47
CA ILE A 23 2.05 4.57 -5.21
C ILE A 23 3.26 5.47 -5.46
N PHE A 24 4.08 5.16 -6.45
CA PHE A 24 5.17 6.03 -6.87
C PHE A 24 4.65 7.39 -7.35
N SER A 25 3.68 7.41 -8.26
CA SER A 25 3.07 8.66 -8.76
C SER A 25 2.33 9.42 -7.66
N PHE A 26 1.69 8.72 -6.72
CA PHE A 26 1.11 9.29 -5.51
C PHE A 26 2.15 10.03 -4.68
N HIS A 27 3.31 9.43 -4.39
CA HIS A 27 4.36 10.08 -3.60
C HIS A 27 5.01 11.24 -4.34
N CYS A 28 5.14 11.19 -5.67
CA CYS A 28 5.53 12.37 -6.45
C CYS A 28 4.51 13.51 -6.32
N ALA A 29 3.20 13.20 -6.31
CA ALA A 29 2.14 14.19 -6.15
C ALA A 29 2.09 14.79 -4.73
N ARG A 30 2.52 14.02 -3.70
CA ARG A 30 2.63 14.52 -2.31
C ARG A 30 3.54 15.74 -2.17
N PHE A 31 4.48 15.91 -3.06
CA PHE A 31 5.35 17.09 -3.11
C PHE A 31 4.59 18.38 -3.47
N PHE A 32 3.46 18.26 -4.18
CA PHE A 32 2.68 19.41 -4.73
C PHE A 32 1.31 19.60 -4.08
N ASN A 33 0.82 18.66 -3.25
CA ASN A 33 -0.48 18.75 -2.60
C ASN A 33 -0.44 19.61 -1.33
N ASP A 34 -1.59 19.92 -0.74
CA ASP A 34 -1.75 20.77 0.44
C ASP A 34 -1.37 20.08 1.78
N GLU A 35 -1.37 18.76 1.85
CA GLU A 35 -1.02 18.04 3.08
C GLU A 35 0.50 18.11 3.36
N GLY A 36 0.87 18.17 4.65
CA GLY A 36 2.27 18.13 5.07
C GLY A 36 3.03 16.90 4.60
N TRP A 37 4.29 17.09 4.24
CA TRP A 37 5.20 16.02 3.83
C TRP A 37 6.67 16.42 4.09
N HIS A 38 7.61 15.49 3.93
CA HIS A 38 9.04 15.69 4.23
C HIS A 38 9.65 16.91 3.53
N VAL A 39 9.29 17.12 2.29
CA VAL A 39 9.69 18.28 1.48
C VAL A 39 8.53 18.69 0.57
N LYS A 40 8.32 19.99 0.42
CA LYS A 40 7.20 20.53 -0.36
C LYS A 40 7.70 21.45 -1.47
N ASN A 41 6.98 21.45 -2.58
CA ASN A 41 7.15 22.47 -3.60
C ASN A 41 6.74 23.85 -3.06
N ASN A 42 7.35 24.90 -3.58
CA ASN A 42 7.01 26.30 -3.25
C ASN A 42 5.61 26.73 -3.79
N GLN A 43 5.04 25.96 -4.71
CA GLN A 43 3.69 26.16 -5.24
C GLN A 43 2.87 24.89 -5.03
N ILE A 44 1.72 25.04 -4.38
CA ILE A 44 0.78 23.96 -4.12
C ILE A 44 -0.34 24.03 -5.15
N GLU A 45 -0.73 22.88 -5.70
CA GLU A 45 -1.73 22.78 -6.76
C GLU A 45 -2.91 21.89 -6.32
N PHE A 46 -4.12 22.42 -6.41
CA PHE A 46 -5.35 21.72 -6.00
C PHE A 46 -5.56 20.38 -6.76
N GLY A 47 -5.19 20.33 -8.04
CA GLY A 47 -5.30 19.11 -8.83
C GLY A 47 -4.52 17.92 -8.22
N PHE A 48 -3.34 18.17 -7.64
CA PHE A 48 -2.58 17.13 -6.94
C PHE A 48 -3.21 16.76 -5.61
N SER A 49 -3.88 17.69 -4.89
CA SER A 49 -4.62 17.38 -3.67
C SER A 49 -5.79 16.41 -3.96
N VAL A 50 -6.55 16.67 -5.02
CA VAL A 50 -7.63 15.78 -5.48
C VAL A 50 -7.08 14.41 -5.89
N TYR A 51 -6.01 14.39 -6.67
CA TYR A 51 -5.36 13.15 -7.11
C TYR A 51 -4.91 12.29 -5.93
N VAL A 52 -4.21 12.88 -4.97
CA VAL A 52 -3.77 12.22 -3.74
C VAL A 52 -4.96 11.71 -2.93
N ALA A 53 -6.00 12.53 -2.75
CA ALA A 53 -7.20 12.15 -2.01
C ALA A 53 -7.91 10.93 -2.60
N VAL A 54 -8.05 10.86 -3.93
CA VAL A 54 -8.68 9.73 -4.64
C VAL A 54 -7.85 8.45 -4.51
N LEU A 55 -6.54 8.53 -4.76
CA LEU A 55 -5.66 7.36 -4.64
C LEU A 55 -5.60 6.81 -3.23
N ASN A 56 -5.59 7.68 -2.23
CA ASN A 56 -5.50 7.31 -0.82
C ASN A 56 -6.69 6.45 -0.35
N GLN A 57 -7.82 6.46 -1.07
CA GLN A 57 -8.97 5.65 -0.70
C GLN A 57 -8.78 4.16 -0.96
N TRP A 58 -7.95 3.74 -1.90
CA TRP A 58 -7.88 2.35 -2.32
C TRP A 58 -6.46 1.78 -2.47
N ILE A 59 -5.43 2.63 -2.62
CA ILE A 59 -4.11 2.14 -3.01
C ILE A 59 -3.47 1.23 -1.94
N MET A 60 -3.44 1.64 -0.67
CA MET A 60 -2.92 0.81 0.42
C MET A 60 -3.82 -0.39 0.73
N PRO A 61 -5.17 -0.26 0.79
CA PRO A 61 -6.08 -1.40 0.82
C PRO A 61 -5.80 -2.44 -0.27
N LEU A 62 -5.60 -2.01 -1.52
CA LEU A 62 -5.27 -2.91 -2.62
C LEU A 62 -3.96 -3.68 -2.39
N PHE A 63 -2.92 -3.03 -1.87
CA PHE A 63 -1.65 -3.70 -1.55
C PHE A 63 -1.84 -4.81 -0.51
N PHE A 64 -2.66 -4.60 0.53
CA PHE A 64 -2.95 -5.65 1.51
C PHE A 64 -3.75 -6.80 0.90
N VAL A 65 -4.75 -6.52 0.07
CA VAL A 65 -5.51 -7.54 -0.67
C VAL A 65 -4.58 -8.37 -1.56
N LEU A 66 -3.78 -7.75 -2.43
CA LEU A 66 -2.85 -8.44 -3.34
C LEU A 66 -1.79 -9.26 -2.58
N SER A 67 -1.34 -8.76 -1.43
CA SER A 67 -0.38 -9.49 -0.60
C SER A 67 -0.98 -10.73 0.02
N ALA A 68 -2.22 -10.67 0.51
CA ALA A 68 -2.92 -11.83 1.05
C ALA A 68 -3.28 -12.87 -0.02
N MET A 69 -3.63 -12.43 -1.23
CA MET A 69 -3.77 -13.33 -2.39
C MET A 69 -2.48 -14.13 -2.65
N SER A 70 -1.31 -13.53 -2.39
CA SER A 70 -0.03 -14.23 -2.48
C SER A 70 0.21 -15.18 -1.32
N VAL A 71 -0.27 -14.83 -0.11
CA VAL A 71 -0.19 -15.70 1.08
C VAL A 71 -0.93 -16.99 0.82
N PHE A 72 -2.10 -16.95 0.18
CA PHE A 72 -2.86 -18.14 -0.20
C PHE A 72 -1.98 -19.16 -0.93
N TYR A 73 -1.30 -18.76 -2.02
CA TYR A 73 -0.43 -19.66 -2.77
C TYR A 73 0.80 -20.13 -1.97
N SER A 74 1.33 -19.27 -1.12
CA SER A 74 2.48 -19.61 -0.28
C SER A 74 2.12 -20.72 0.72
N LEU A 75 0.97 -20.60 1.39
CA LEU A 75 0.50 -21.57 2.37
C LEU A 75 0.03 -22.90 1.76
N GLN A 76 -0.26 -22.94 0.45
CA GLN A 76 -0.50 -24.23 -0.25
C GLN A 76 0.76 -25.08 -0.37
N LYS A 77 1.94 -24.45 -0.38
CA LYS A 77 3.23 -25.10 -0.67
C LYS A 77 4.14 -25.23 0.55
N ARG A 78 3.81 -24.57 1.66
CA ARG A 78 4.69 -24.43 2.83
C ARG A 78 3.91 -24.65 4.14
N SER A 79 4.64 -25.06 5.16
CA SER A 79 4.17 -25.03 6.54
C SER A 79 4.06 -23.57 7.05
N GLY A 80 3.33 -23.34 8.14
CA GLY A 80 3.21 -22.01 8.75
C GLY A 80 4.55 -21.45 9.20
N GLY A 81 5.45 -22.29 9.74
CA GLY A 81 6.77 -21.88 10.18
C GLY A 81 7.69 -21.45 9.02
N GLU A 82 7.72 -22.24 7.93
CA GLU A 82 8.48 -21.88 6.72
C GLU A 82 7.95 -20.61 6.08
N PHE A 83 6.63 -20.42 6.07
CA PHE A 83 6.00 -19.19 5.60
C PHE A 83 6.47 -17.98 6.42
N LEU A 84 6.43 -18.05 7.75
CA LEU A 84 6.86 -16.93 8.61
C LEU A 84 8.35 -16.64 8.48
N LYS A 85 9.20 -17.67 8.35
CA LYS A 85 10.63 -17.49 8.11
C LYS A 85 10.88 -16.75 6.79
N GLU A 86 10.18 -17.10 5.70
CA GLU A 86 10.29 -16.38 4.43
C GLU A 86 9.78 -14.93 4.57
N ARG A 87 8.66 -14.71 5.29
CA ARG A 87 8.11 -13.37 5.53
C ARG A 87 9.07 -12.51 6.34
N PHE A 88 9.69 -13.07 7.37
CA PHE A 88 10.72 -12.36 8.15
C PHE A 88 11.85 -11.86 7.23
N HIS A 89 12.41 -12.74 6.44
CA HIS A 89 13.47 -12.38 5.49
C HIS A 89 13.06 -11.30 4.49
N ARG A 90 11.86 -11.41 3.95
CA ARG A 90 11.42 -10.52 2.87
C ARG A 90 10.87 -9.18 3.34
N LEU A 91 10.46 -9.07 4.61
CA LEU A 91 9.79 -7.88 5.12
C LEU A 91 10.59 -7.22 6.25
N VAL A 92 11.04 -8.01 7.24
CA VAL A 92 11.69 -7.47 8.44
C VAL A 92 13.15 -7.09 8.15
N VAL A 93 13.89 -7.90 7.40
CA VAL A 93 15.28 -7.57 7.03
C VAL A 93 15.35 -6.24 6.26
N PRO A 94 14.57 -6.02 5.18
CA PRO A 94 14.57 -4.73 4.48
C PRO A 94 14.09 -3.57 5.35
N LEU A 95 13.11 -3.82 6.24
CA LEU A 95 12.63 -2.80 7.17
C LEU A 95 13.73 -2.33 8.11
N ILE A 96 14.43 -3.25 8.76
CA ILE A 96 15.56 -2.95 9.64
C ILE A 96 16.65 -2.20 8.86
N PHE A 97 17.02 -2.71 7.67
CA PHE A 97 17.98 -2.02 6.82
C PHE A 97 17.54 -0.58 6.52
N GLY A 98 16.28 -0.36 6.13
CA GLY A 98 15.76 0.96 5.81
C GLY A 98 15.72 1.92 7.01
N ILE A 99 15.41 1.41 8.21
CA ILE A 99 15.35 2.21 9.44
C ILE A 99 16.74 2.66 9.88
N PHE A 100 17.71 1.74 9.94
CA PHE A 100 19.00 2.01 10.56
C PHE A 100 20.06 2.58 9.63
N PHE A 101 19.92 2.38 8.32
CA PHE A 101 20.93 2.86 7.37
C PHE A 101 20.52 4.19 6.71
N ILE A 102 20.60 4.28 5.40
CA ILE A 102 20.52 5.57 4.72
C ILE A 102 19.06 5.99 4.38
N LEU A 103 18.11 5.04 4.29
CA LEU A 103 16.82 5.33 3.69
C LEU A 103 15.94 6.25 4.56
N SER A 104 15.60 5.82 5.78
CA SER A 104 14.81 6.63 6.72
C SER A 104 15.62 7.80 7.31
N PRO A 105 16.91 7.62 7.71
CA PRO A 105 17.71 8.73 8.20
C PRO A 105 17.82 9.89 7.23
N LEU A 106 17.99 9.60 5.92
CA LEU A 106 18.10 10.66 4.91
C LEU A 106 16.79 11.43 4.73
N GLN A 107 15.64 10.75 4.77
CA GLN A 107 14.35 11.41 4.66
C GLN A 107 14.09 12.34 5.86
N VAL A 108 14.38 11.88 7.09
CA VAL A 108 14.23 12.71 8.30
C VAL A 108 15.22 13.87 8.28
N TYR A 109 16.47 13.66 7.86
CA TYR A 109 17.45 14.72 7.68
C TYR A 109 16.94 15.82 6.76
N ILE A 110 16.48 15.45 5.57
CA ILE A 110 15.94 16.40 4.58
C ILE A 110 14.74 17.16 5.17
N GLU A 111 13.85 16.47 5.84
CA GLU A 111 12.70 17.10 6.52
C GLU A 111 13.14 18.13 7.56
N ARG A 112 14.08 17.79 8.45
CA ARG A 112 14.56 18.72 9.48
C ARG A 112 15.28 19.93 8.90
N VAL A 113 16.08 19.72 7.85
CA VAL A 113 16.74 20.83 7.14
C VAL A 113 15.71 21.73 6.43
N THR A 114 14.75 21.15 5.75
CA THR A 114 13.69 21.91 5.02
C THR A 114 12.81 22.72 5.97
N GLN A 115 12.55 22.18 7.17
CA GLN A 115 11.77 22.85 8.22
C GLN A 115 12.60 23.77 9.11
N SER A 116 13.87 24.03 8.78
CA SER A 116 14.81 24.85 9.57
C SER A 116 15.03 24.36 11.01
N GLN A 117 14.81 23.07 11.26
CA GLN A 117 15.02 22.44 12.58
C GLN A 117 16.43 21.88 12.76
N PHE A 118 17.20 21.80 11.70
CA PHE A 118 18.59 21.36 11.72
C PHE A 118 19.41 22.07 10.65
N THR A 119 20.65 22.40 11.01
CA THR A 119 21.66 22.97 10.11
C THR A 119 22.93 22.14 10.17
N GLY A 120 23.48 21.79 9.01
CA GLY A 120 24.72 20.98 8.91
C GLY A 120 24.59 19.82 7.94
N SER A 121 25.66 19.02 7.85
CA SER A 121 25.70 17.87 6.94
C SER A 121 24.90 16.68 7.47
N PHE A 122 24.55 15.75 6.56
CA PHE A 122 23.89 14.49 6.92
C PHE A 122 24.69 13.70 8.00
N TRP A 123 26.00 13.70 7.92
CA TRP A 123 26.82 12.96 8.89
C TRP A 123 26.81 13.58 10.30
N LYS A 124 26.60 14.89 10.41
CA LYS A 124 26.35 15.55 11.71
C LYS A 124 24.95 15.25 12.23
N PHE A 125 23.97 15.07 11.34
CA PHE A 125 22.61 14.70 11.72
C PHE A 125 22.48 13.23 12.13
N TYR A 126 23.26 12.33 11.57
CA TYR A 126 23.08 10.89 11.75
C TYR A 126 23.04 10.44 13.24
N PRO A 127 23.87 10.92 14.16
CA PRO A 127 23.71 10.66 15.60
C PRO A 127 22.42 11.25 16.19
N GLU A 128 21.98 12.42 15.70
CA GLU A 128 20.74 13.07 16.13
C GLU A 128 19.49 12.30 15.69
N TYR A 129 19.59 11.55 14.59
CA TYR A 129 18.51 10.70 14.10
C TYR A 129 18.02 9.72 15.16
N PHE A 130 18.86 9.20 16.04
CA PHE A 130 18.49 8.23 17.08
C PHE A 130 17.88 8.86 18.34
N LYS A 131 17.71 10.19 18.39
CA LYS A 131 17.14 10.89 19.54
C LYS A 131 15.62 11.01 19.46
N GLY A 132 14.94 10.32 20.37
CA GLY A 132 13.48 10.32 20.48
C GLY A 132 12.76 9.72 19.28
N PHE A 133 11.51 9.34 19.45
CA PHE A 133 10.72 8.67 18.40
C PHE A 133 10.09 9.68 17.44
N TYR A 134 10.23 9.42 16.12
CA TYR A 134 9.54 10.17 15.07
C TYR A 134 8.01 10.04 15.25
N GLY A 135 7.30 11.16 15.10
CA GLY A 135 5.87 11.26 15.43
C GLY A 135 5.57 11.63 16.89
N PHE A 136 6.58 11.62 17.77
CA PHE A 136 6.49 12.03 19.19
C PHE A 136 7.51 13.12 19.53
N GLY A 137 7.84 13.96 18.56
CA GLY A 137 8.79 15.05 18.72
C GLY A 137 10.27 14.69 18.53
N GLY A 138 10.59 13.42 18.26
CA GLY A 138 11.95 12.96 17.99
C GLY A 138 12.22 12.68 16.51
N ASN A 139 13.37 12.05 16.23
CA ASN A 139 13.86 11.81 14.88
C ASN A 139 13.87 10.35 14.46
N PHE A 140 13.93 9.40 15.43
CA PHE A 140 14.06 7.98 15.11
C PHE A 140 12.80 7.42 14.47
N ALA A 141 12.86 7.17 13.18
CA ALA A 141 11.77 6.63 12.37
C ALA A 141 11.55 5.12 12.61
N TRP A 142 11.12 4.76 13.80
CA TRP A 142 10.98 3.39 14.32
C TRP A 142 10.07 2.48 13.45
N MET A 143 9.13 3.06 12.68
CA MET A 143 8.30 2.33 11.72
C MET A 143 8.84 2.41 10.28
N GLY A 144 9.97 3.08 10.04
CA GLY A 144 10.62 3.19 8.73
C GLY A 144 9.96 4.16 7.76
N LEU A 145 9.17 5.14 8.25
CA LEU A 145 8.40 6.08 7.42
C LEU A 145 7.51 5.31 6.44
N HIS A 146 7.69 5.46 5.12
CA HIS A 146 6.93 4.72 4.11
C HIS A 146 7.07 3.19 4.21
N LEU A 147 8.10 2.67 4.86
CA LEU A 147 8.28 1.23 5.07
C LEU A 147 7.33 0.62 6.11
N TRP A 148 6.49 1.44 6.78
CA TRP A 148 5.48 0.98 7.73
C TRP A 148 4.62 -0.19 7.20
N TYR A 149 4.39 -0.22 5.90
CA TYR A 149 3.65 -1.29 5.25
C TYR A 149 4.33 -2.66 5.40
N LEU A 150 5.68 -2.74 5.35
CA LEU A 150 6.41 -4.00 5.55
C LEU A 150 6.19 -4.52 6.96
N MET A 151 6.23 -3.63 7.96
CA MET A 151 5.97 -3.98 9.35
C MET A 151 4.53 -4.48 9.53
N MET A 152 3.54 -3.72 9.06
CA MET A 152 2.13 -4.13 9.15
C MET A 152 1.86 -5.44 8.42
N LEU A 153 2.44 -5.63 7.24
CA LEU A 153 2.27 -6.86 6.47
C LEU A 153 2.86 -8.08 7.21
N PHE A 154 3.98 -7.91 7.90
CA PHE A 154 4.56 -8.97 8.73
C PHE A 154 3.66 -9.27 9.94
N LEU A 155 3.22 -8.24 10.68
CA LEU A 155 2.30 -8.38 11.81
C LEU A 155 0.98 -9.04 11.40
N PHE A 156 0.39 -8.62 10.29
CA PHE A 156 -0.84 -9.24 9.78
C PHE A 156 -0.62 -10.67 9.33
N SER A 157 0.56 -11.01 8.80
CA SER A 157 0.90 -12.39 8.48
C SER A 157 0.97 -13.26 9.73
N LEU A 158 1.49 -12.73 10.86
CA LEU A 158 1.50 -13.44 12.16
C LEU A 158 0.10 -13.61 12.71
N VAL A 159 -0.67 -12.52 12.81
CA VAL A 159 -2.00 -12.52 13.46
C VAL A 159 -3.02 -13.32 12.66
N ALA A 160 -3.00 -13.23 11.32
CA ALA A 160 -3.95 -13.94 10.47
C ALA A 160 -3.58 -15.40 10.18
N LEU A 161 -2.34 -15.84 10.43
CA LEU A 161 -1.90 -17.20 10.13
C LEU A 161 -2.79 -18.30 10.76
N PRO A 162 -3.16 -18.24 12.05
CA PRO A 162 -4.05 -19.25 12.64
C PRO A 162 -5.42 -19.32 11.96
N LEU A 163 -5.97 -18.15 11.57
CA LEU A 163 -7.23 -18.08 10.83
C LEU A 163 -7.07 -18.72 9.44
N PHE A 164 -6.00 -18.43 8.72
CA PHE A 164 -5.75 -18.95 7.38
C PHE A 164 -5.53 -20.47 7.40
N GLN A 165 -4.85 -21.01 8.43
CA GLN A 165 -4.70 -22.44 8.63
C GLN A 165 -6.06 -23.12 8.89
N ARG A 166 -6.90 -22.55 9.75
CA ARG A 166 -8.27 -23.06 10.00
C ARG A 166 -9.15 -23.02 8.74
N ILE A 167 -9.04 -21.97 7.92
CA ILE A 167 -9.74 -21.87 6.65
C ILE A 167 -9.27 -22.96 5.69
N LYS A 168 -7.96 -23.22 5.62
CA LYS A 168 -7.37 -24.28 4.79
C LYS A 168 -7.85 -25.68 5.23
N GLU A 169 -7.93 -25.95 6.53
CA GLU A 169 -8.30 -27.26 7.09
C GLU A 169 -9.81 -27.53 7.01
N LYS A 170 -10.64 -26.56 7.39
CA LYS A 170 -12.10 -26.71 7.54
C LYS A 170 -12.90 -26.25 6.32
N GLY A 171 -12.26 -25.60 5.36
CA GLY A 171 -12.90 -24.94 4.24
C GLY A 171 -13.53 -23.59 4.61
N TYR A 172 -13.35 -22.60 3.74
CA TYR A 172 -13.85 -21.23 3.96
C TYR A 172 -15.37 -21.15 3.99
N ARG A 173 -16.07 -21.97 3.16
CA ARG A 173 -17.56 -21.94 3.07
C ARG A 173 -18.18 -22.22 4.44
N THR A 174 -17.67 -23.20 5.18
CA THR A 174 -18.16 -23.53 6.51
C THR A 174 -18.02 -22.37 7.48
N ILE A 175 -16.87 -21.68 7.46
CA ILE A 175 -16.61 -20.52 8.34
C ILE A 175 -17.40 -19.30 7.86
N TRP A 176 -17.38 -19.01 6.56
CA TRP A 176 -18.05 -17.84 5.97
C TRP A 176 -19.57 -17.89 6.09
N VAL A 177 -20.17 -19.06 5.78
CA VAL A 177 -21.62 -19.27 5.96
C VAL A 177 -22.03 -19.19 7.43
N ARG A 178 -21.21 -19.76 8.31
CA ARG A 178 -21.48 -19.73 9.75
C ARG A 178 -21.39 -18.30 10.33
N MET A 179 -20.47 -17.49 9.86
CA MET A 179 -20.26 -16.11 10.35
C MET A 179 -21.24 -15.11 9.72
N PHE A 180 -21.57 -15.25 8.45
CA PHE A 180 -22.29 -14.22 7.69
C PHE A 180 -23.57 -14.69 7.01
N GLY A 181 -23.90 -15.99 7.04
CA GLY A 181 -25.11 -16.54 6.43
C GLY A 181 -25.20 -16.44 4.90
N LEU A 182 -24.16 -15.93 4.25
CA LEU A 182 -24.18 -15.56 2.83
C LEU A 182 -23.09 -16.32 2.06
N ALA A 183 -23.50 -17.32 1.30
CA ALA A 183 -22.63 -18.10 0.42
C ALA A 183 -22.71 -17.65 -1.06
N ASN A 184 -23.19 -16.42 -1.34
CA ASN A 184 -23.50 -15.97 -2.69
C ASN A 184 -22.70 -14.72 -3.11
N SER A 185 -22.90 -14.30 -4.36
CA SER A 185 -22.26 -13.13 -4.99
C SER A 185 -22.48 -11.81 -4.23
N MET A 186 -23.66 -11.64 -3.62
CA MET A 186 -23.99 -10.44 -2.84
C MET A 186 -23.13 -10.36 -1.56
N GLY A 187 -22.85 -11.50 -0.91
CA GLY A 187 -21.97 -11.56 0.25
C GLY A 187 -20.56 -11.06 -0.04
N THR A 188 -20.02 -11.37 -1.21
CA THR A 188 -18.69 -10.92 -1.63
C THR A 188 -18.60 -9.39 -1.79
N ILE A 189 -19.69 -8.74 -2.17
CA ILE A 189 -19.74 -7.30 -2.41
C ILE A 189 -20.14 -6.55 -1.13
N VAL A 190 -21.20 -6.98 -0.48
CA VAL A 190 -21.87 -6.21 0.59
C VAL A 190 -21.20 -6.40 1.94
N VAL A 191 -20.82 -7.64 2.29
CA VAL A 191 -20.24 -7.93 3.62
C VAL A 191 -18.95 -7.15 3.87
N PRO A 192 -17.96 -7.09 2.97
CA PRO A 192 -16.78 -6.28 3.22
C PRO A 192 -17.08 -4.79 3.41
N ILE A 193 -18.04 -4.22 2.65
CA ILE A 193 -18.44 -2.82 2.80
C ILE A 193 -18.99 -2.56 4.20
N ILE A 194 -19.90 -3.43 4.68
CA ILE A 194 -20.48 -3.30 6.02
C ILE A 194 -19.38 -3.40 7.09
N LEU A 195 -18.47 -4.37 6.96
CA LEU A 195 -17.39 -4.55 7.93
C LEU A 195 -16.43 -3.36 7.95
N ILE A 196 -16.04 -2.83 6.77
CA ILE A 196 -15.21 -1.63 6.65
C ILE A 196 -15.91 -0.47 7.34
N PHE A 197 -17.20 -0.24 7.02
CA PHE A 197 -17.98 0.82 7.61
C PHE A 197 -18.06 0.71 9.14
N VAL A 198 -18.39 -0.47 9.67
CA VAL A 198 -18.51 -0.70 11.13
C VAL A 198 -17.18 -0.44 11.84
N ILE A 199 -16.06 -0.98 11.33
CA ILE A 199 -14.73 -0.76 11.91
C ILE A 199 -14.40 0.74 11.93
N GLU A 200 -14.59 1.44 10.81
CA GLU A 200 -14.27 2.85 10.69
C GLU A 200 -15.19 3.73 11.56
N VAL A 201 -16.46 3.35 11.75
CA VAL A 201 -17.35 4.02 12.69
C VAL A 201 -16.86 3.86 14.14
N ILE A 202 -16.51 2.63 14.54
CA ILE A 202 -15.98 2.36 15.89
C ILE A 202 -14.70 3.17 16.14
N VAL A 203 -13.78 3.22 15.18
CA VAL A 203 -12.56 4.03 15.27
C VAL A 203 -12.87 5.52 15.37
N ASN A 204 -13.92 6.00 14.68
CA ASN A 204 -14.35 7.40 14.75
C ASN A 204 -14.93 7.80 16.13
N LEU A 205 -15.39 6.85 16.96
CA LEU A 205 -15.82 7.14 18.34
C LEU A 205 -14.65 7.59 19.24
N ASN A 206 -13.44 7.11 18.96
CA ASN A 206 -12.21 7.54 19.64
C ASN A 206 -11.04 7.63 18.65
N PRO A 207 -10.93 8.71 17.85
CA PRO A 207 -9.94 8.82 16.77
C PRO A 207 -8.48 8.79 17.25
N GLY A 208 -8.22 9.17 18.49
CA GLY A 208 -6.89 9.13 19.13
C GLY A 208 -6.56 7.83 19.84
N GLY A 209 -7.52 6.89 19.90
CA GLY A 209 -7.39 5.62 20.62
C GLY A 209 -6.79 4.49 19.79
N ILE A 210 -7.06 3.26 20.22
CA ILE A 210 -6.62 2.04 19.52
C ILE A 210 -7.25 2.02 18.13
N GLY A 211 -6.40 1.84 17.10
CA GLY A 211 -6.85 1.84 15.70
C GLY A 211 -6.74 3.18 15.00
N ARG A 212 -6.09 4.16 15.61
CA ARG A 212 -5.77 5.48 15.03
C ARG A 212 -5.17 5.36 13.62
N ARG A 213 -5.56 6.31 12.73
CA ARG A 213 -5.19 6.32 11.31
C ARG A 213 -3.85 7.03 11.05
N ASP A 214 -2.78 6.59 11.64
CA ASP A 214 -1.47 7.23 11.51
C ASP A 214 -0.82 7.00 10.13
N PHE A 215 -1.24 5.95 9.42
CA PHE A 215 -0.60 5.51 8.18
C PHE A 215 -1.63 5.27 7.07
N GLY A 216 -1.42 5.92 5.91
CA GLY A 216 -2.22 5.68 4.72
C GLY A 216 -3.72 5.97 4.88
N GLY A 217 -4.12 6.69 5.92
CA GLY A 217 -5.48 7.19 6.10
C GLY A 217 -6.55 6.18 6.50
N TRP A 218 -6.23 4.91 6.76
CA TRP A 218 -7.14 3.88 7.25
C TRP A 218 -6.68 3.31 8.59
N SER A 219 -7.63 2.77 9.37
CA SER A 219 -7.31 2.06 10.60
C SER A 219 -6.49 0.79 10.31
N PRO A 220 -5.54 0.41 11.18
CA PRO A 220 -4.85 -0.89 11.10
C PRO A 220 -5.83 -2.08 11.09
N PHE A 221 -6.96 -1.98 11.78
CA PHE A 221 -7.99 -3.02 11.77
C PHE A 221 -8.67 -3.14 10.40
N THR A 222 -8.90 -2.03 9.73
CA THR A 222 -9.44 -2.00 8.37
C THR A 222 -8.43 -2.58 7.37
N TYR A 223 -7.14 -2.27 7.52
CA TYR A 223 -6.11 -2.91 6.71
C TYR A 223 -6.02 -4.42 6.95
N LEU A 224 -6.14 -4.87 8.19
CA LEU A 224 -6.20 -6.31 8.51
C LEU A 224 -7.43 -6.98 7.86
N LEU A 225 -8.59 -6.31 7.86
CA LEU A 225 -9.77 -6.80 7.16
C LEU A 225 -9.49 -6.95 5.65
N PHE A 226 -8.92 -5.94 4.99
CA PHE A 226 -8.55 -6.04 3.57
C PHE A 226 -7.57 -7.20 3.31
N PHE A 227 -6.61 -7.41 4.22
CA PHE A 227 -5.69 -8.53 4.13
C PHE A 227 -6.42 -9.87 4.26
N VAL A 228 -7.33 -10.02 5.21
CA VAL A 228 -8.13 -11.26 5.35
C VAL A 228 -9.02 -11.47 4.13
N MET A 229 -9.68 -10.42 3.63
CA MET A 229 -10.52 -10.52 2.43
C MET A 229 -9.72 -10.97 1.20
N GLY A 230 -8.50 -10.46 1.01
CA GLY A 230 -7.62 -10.92 -0.07
C GLY A 230 -7.35 -12.42 -0.04
N TYR A 231 -7.17 -13.01 1.13
CA TYR A 231 -6.99 -14.45 1.31
C TYR A 231 -8.30 -15.22 1.01
N VAL A 232 -9.44 -14.71 1.48
CA VAL A 232 -10.76 -15.32 1.27
C VAL A 232 -11.13 -15.36 -0.21
N LEU A 233 -10.87 -14.29 -0.95
CA LEU A 233 -11.15 -14.21 -2.40
C LEU A 233 -10.42 -15.27 -3.24
N MET A 234 -9.36 -15.87 -2.69
CA MET A 234 -8.60 -16.93 -3.36
C MET A 234 -9.08 -18.35 -3.05
N GLN A 235 -10.10 -18.50 -2.19
CA GLN A 235 -10.59 -19.82 -1.75
C GLN A 235 -11.50 -20.50 -2.77
N ASP A 236 -12.12 -19.72 -3.67
CA ASP A 236 -13.09 -20.24 -4.62
C ASP A 236 -13.04 -19.45 -5.94
N ASP A 237 -12.91 -20.14 -7.06
CA ASP A 237 -12.88 -19.53 -8.40
C ASP A 237 -14.17 -18.79 -8.75
N SER A 238 -15.29 -19.10 -8.08
CA SER A 238 -16.54 -18.35 -8.23
C SER A 238 -16.41 -16.88 -7.88
N PHE A 239 -15.53 -16.53 -6.90
CA PHE A 239 -15.26 -15.13 -6.57
C PHE A 239 -14.61 -14.38 -7.73
N ALA A 240 -13.67 -15.00 -8.44
CA ALA A 240 -13.03 -14.40 -9.59
C ALA A 240 -14.06 -14.15 -10.73
N ALA A 241 -14.97 -15.10 -10.97
CA ALA A 241 -16.04 -14.95 -11.96
C ALA A 241 -17.01 -13.82 -11.60
N ILE A 242 -17.40 -13.72 -10.33
CA ILE A 242 -18.27 -12.65 -9.83
C ILE A 242 -17.60 -11.28 -9.99
N ILE A 243 -16.36 -11.14 -9.55
CA ILE A 243 -15.58 -9.90 -9.61
C ILE A 243 -15.43 -9.46 -11.08
N GLU A 244 -15.15 -10.39 -11.99
CA GLU A 244 -15.07 -10.11 -13.42
C GLU A 244 -16.42 -9.64 -13.98
N LYS A 245 -17.54 -10.24 -13.56
CA LYS A 245 -18.89 -9.87 -13.99
C LYS A 245 -19.28 -8.46 -13.54
N VAL A 246 -18.97 -8.09 -12.30
CA VAL A 246 -19.39 -6.81 -11.72
C VAL A 246 -18.41 -5.66 -11.96
N ARG A 247 -17.33 -5.85 -12.68
CA ARG A 247 -16.25 -4.85 -12.85
C ARG A 247 -16.71 -3.47 -13.35
N TYR A 248 -17.65 -3.41 -14.30
CA TYR A 248 -18.17 -2.13 -14.80
C TYR A 248 -19.13 -1.46 -13.82
N LEU A 249 -19.94 -2.26 -13.11
CA LEU A 249 -20.79 -1.75 -12.04
C LEU A 249 -19.94 -1.13 -10.92
N THR A 250 -18.90 -1.83 -10.46
CA THR A 250 -18.04 -1.36 -9.40
C THR A 250 -17.20 -0.15 -9.80
N LEU A 251 -16.80 -0.04 -11.08
CA LEU A 251 -16.22 1.20 -11.62
C LEU A 251 -17.20 2.37 -11.52
N GLY A 252 -18.43 2.19 -11.99
CA GLY A 252 -19.47 3.23 -11.94
C GLY A 252 -19.76 3.67 -10.50
N VAL A 253 -19.94 2.72 -9.59
CA VAL A 253 -20.14 3.01 -8.16
C VAL A 253 -18.92 3.75 -7.57
N GLY A 254 -17.70 3.32 -7.88
CA GLY A 254 -16.48 3.99 -7.42
C GLY A 254 -16.40 5.44 -7.88
N LEU A 255 -16.70 5.71 -9.16
CA LEU A 255 -16.71 7.08 -9.71
C LEU A 255 -17.80 7.96 -9.08
N VAL A 256 -19.01 7.43 -8.91
CA VAL A 256 -20.09 8.15 -8.21
C VAL A 256 -19.68 8.48 -6.77
N CYS A 257 -19.06 7.54 -6.07
CA CYS A 257 -18.59 7.76 -4.70
C CYS A 257 -17.48 8.82 -4.61
N VAL A 258 -16.62 8.97 -5.63
CA VAL A 258 -15.64 10.07 -5.68
C VAL A 258 -16.36 11.42 -5.70
N VAL A 259 -17.37 11.58 -6.57
CA VAL A 259 -18.15 12.82 -6.69
C VAL A 259 -18.93 13.10 -5.39
N LEU A 260 -19.64 12.09 -4.86
CA LEU A 260 -20.39 12.24 -3.61
C LEU A 260 -19.48 12.54 -2.42
N GLY A 261 -18.31 11.90 -2.35
CA GLY A 261 -17.31 12.16 -1.31
C GLY A 261 -16.82 13.60 -1.33
N PHE A 262 -16.53 14.12 -2.52
CA PHE A 262 -16.15 15.52 -2.71
C PHE A 262 -17.26 16.48 -2.26
N ILE A 263 -18.52 16.25 -2.69
CA ILE A 263 -19.67 17.06 -2.30
C ILE A 263 -19.85 17.05 -0.77
N VAL A 264 -19.77 15.89 -0.14
CA VAL A 264 -19.95 15.73 1.32
C VAL A 264 -18.86 16.47 2.09
N VAL A 265 -17.59 16.34 1.66
CA VAL A 265 -16.46 17.00 2.32
C VAL A 265 -16.59 18.53 2.23
N THR A 266 -17.04 19.05 1.10
CA THR A 266 -17.14 20.52 0.85
C THR A 266 -18.45 21.13 1.38
N SER A 267 -19.50 20.34 1.61
CA SER A 267 -20.84 20.84 1.97
C SER A 267 -20.95 21.47 3.36
N GLY A 268 -20.02 21.20 4.28
CA GLY A 268 -20.13 21.64 5.68
C GLY A 268 -21.26 20.97 6.48
N TYR A 269 -21.97 19.97 5.94
CA TYR A 269 -23.14 19.34 6.55
C TYR A 269 -22.83 18.74 7.94
N PRO A 270 -23.65 19.02 8.98
CA PRO A 270 -23.54 18.35 10.28
C PRO A 270 -23.77 16.84 10.12
N GLY A 271 -22.88 15.99 10.58
CA GLY A 271 -22.93 14.54 10.34
C GLY A 271 -22.24 14.05 9.09
N ARG A 272 -21.63 14.97 8.30
CA ARG A 272 -20.79 14.61 7.13
C ARG A 272 -19.77 13.51 7.39
N GLY A 273 -19.26 13.41 8.63
CA GLY A 273 -18.27 12.39 9.00
C GLY A 273 -18.80 10.96 8.86
N LEU A 274 -20.02 10.66 9.31
CA LEU A 274 -20.63 9.34 9.18
C LEU A 274 -20.97 9.02 7.72
N LEU A 275 -21.57 9.99 7.02
CA LEU A 275 -21.90 9.85 5.61
C LEU A 275 -20.65 9.63 4.76
N PHE A 276 -19.60 10.40 5.01
CA PHE A 276 -18.31 10.23 4.34
C PHE A 276 -17.68 8.86 4.63
N THR A 277 -17.80 8.36 5.87
CA THR A 277 -17.30 7.02 6.23
C THR A 277 -18.04 5.94 5.44
N ALA A 278 -19.36 6.05 5.26
CA ALA A 278 -20.13 5.12 4.43
C ALA A 278 -19.71 5.17 2.96
N ILE A 279 -19.64 6.38 2.37
CA ILE A 279 -19.20 6.58 0.99
C ILE A 279 -17.80 6.02 0.80
N ARG A 280 -16.90 6.26 1.74
CA ARG A 280 -15.52 5.80 1.71
C ARG A 280 -15.39 4.29 1.74
N ALA A 281 -16.19 3.60 2.55
CA ALA A 281 -16.24 2.13 2.60
C ALA A 281 -16.70 1.54 1.26
N ILE A 282 -17.78 2.08 0.68
CA ILE A 282 -18.29 1.66 -0.63
C ILE A 282 -17.26 1.94 -1.72
N MET A 283 -16.69 3.13 -1.75
CA MET A 283 -15.71 3.56 -2.73
C MET A 283 -14.48 2.67 -2.74
N SER A 284 -13.86 2.46 -1.57
CA SER A 284 -12.63 1.68 -1.46
C SER A 284 -12.80 0.25 -1.95
N TRP A 285 -13.86 -0.44 -1.50
CA TRP A 285 -14.12 -1.81 -1.93
C TRP A 285 -14.51 -1.90 -3.40
N SER A 286 -15.27 -0.93 -3.92
CA SER A 286 -15.64 -0.87 -5.33
C SER A 286 -14.42 -0.70 -6.25
N TRP A 287 -13.47 0.17 -5.89
CA TRP A 287 -12.21 0.32 -6.63
C TRP A 287 -11.39 -0.97 -6.63
N ILE A 288 -11.31 -1.67 -5.49
CA ILE A 288 -10.58 -2.94 -5.39
C ILE A 288 -11.22 -4.00 -6.30
N LEU A 289 -12.55 -4.16 -6.23
CA LEU A 289 -13.27 -5.13 -7.09
C LEU A 289 -13.12 -4.80 -8.58
N TRP A 290 -13.20 -3.51 -8.94
CA TRP A 290 -12.94 -3.07 -10.30
C TRP A 290 -11.54 -3.45 -10.78
N ILE A 291 -10.50 -3.08 -10.02
CA ILE A 291 -9.10 -3.33 -10.37
C ILE A 291 -8.84 -4.84 -10.50
N LEU A 292 -9.32 -5.65 -9.55
CA LEU A 292 -9.20 -7.10 -9.61
C LEU A 292 -9.96 -7.69 -10.81
N GLY A 293 -11.17 -7.19 -11.10
CA GLY A 293 -11.99 -7.67 -12.22
C GLY A 293 -11.39 -7.34 -13.60
N PHE A 294 -10.83 -6.15 -13.75
CA PHE A 294 -10.08 -5.79 -14.96
C PHE A 294 -8.79 -6.58 -15.09
N GLY A 295 -8.04 -6.73 -13.99
CA GLY A 295 -6.82 -7.53 -13.96
C GLY A 295 -7.09 -8.98 -14.37
N SER A 296 -8.09 -9.62 -13.76
CA SER A 296 -8.46 -11.00 -14.09
C SER A 296 -8.94 -11.20 -15.52
N ARG A 297 -9.52 -10.17 -16.14
CA ARG A 297 -9.99 -10.24 -17.53
C ARG A 297 -8.92 -9.99 -18.57
N TYR A 298 -8.08 -8.96 -18.36
CA TYR A 298 -7.23 -8.39 -19.39
C TYR A 298 -5.72 -8.60 -19.17
N LEU A 299 -5.27 -8.97 -17.96
CA LEU A 299 -3.86 -9.03 -17.61
C LEU A 299 -3.32 -10.46 -17.39
N LYS A 300 -3.92 -11.47 -18.06
CA LYS A 300 -3.54 -12.89 -17.92
C LYS A 300 -2.26 -13.26 -18.68
N PHE A 301 -1.69 -12.35 -19.45
CA PHE A 301 -0.51 -12.59 -20.27
C PHE A 301 0.80 -12.29 -19.52
N ASN A 302 1.87 -12.94 -20.00
CA ASN A 302 3.23 -12.61 -19.59
C ASN A 302 3.99 -11.98 -20.76
N ASN A 303 4.93 -11.09 -20.43
CA ASN A 303 5.85 -10.51 -21.40
C ASN A 303 7.20 -10.19 -20.75
N ARG A 304 8.18 -9.71 -21.56
CA ARG A 304 9.53 -9.34 -21.07
C ARG A 304 9.50 -8.26 -19.99
N PHE A 305 8.59 -7.28 -20.13
CA PHE A 305 8.42 -6.20 -19.15
C PHE A 305 7.97 -6.75 -17.80
N LEU A 306 6.90 -7.57 -17.75
CA LEU A 306 6.41 -8.15 -16.50
C LEU A 306 7.45 -9.04 -15.82
N SER A 307 8.16 -9.85 -16.61
CA SER A 307 9.21 -10.74 -16.11
C SER A 307 10.38 -9.97 -15.47
N TYR A 308 10.65 -8.77 -15.97
CA TYR A 308 11.64 -7.85 -15.44
C TYR A 308 11.09 -7.05 -14.22
N ALA A 309 9.92 -6.46 -14.35
CA ALA A 309 9.36 -5.53 -13.37
C ALA A 309 8.91 -6.22 -12.07
N ASN A 310 8.34 -7.44 -12.15
CA ASN A 310 7.79 -8.11 -10.98
C ASN A 310 8.84 -8.40 -9.87
N PRO A 311 10.07 -8.89 -10.15
CA PRO A 311 11.12 -8.98 -9.13
C PRO A 311 11.59 -7.63 -8.59
N ALA A 312 11.46 -6.56 -9.37
CA ALA A 312 11.88 -5.21 -8.98
C ALA A 312 10.88 -4.50 -8.05
N VAL A 313 9.63 -4.97 -7.93
CA VAL A 313 8.56 -4.31 -7.15
C VAL A 313 9.00 -3.99 -5.73
N LEU A 314 9.56 -4.96 -5.00
CA LEU A 314 9.94 -4.74 -3.60
C LEU A 314 11.16 -3.81 -3.46
N PRO A 315 12.28 -3.99 -4.19
CA PRO A 315 13.37 -3.01 -4.19
C PRO A 315 12.92 -1.61 -4.59
N PHE A 316 12.08 -1.49 -5.60
CA PHE A 316 11.52 -0.21 -6.03
C PHE A 316 10.72 0.45 -4.91
N TYR A 317 9.85 -0.33 -4.22
CA TYR A 317 9.10 0.14 -3.06
C TYR A 317 10.02 0.66 -1.95
N ILE A 318 11.11 -0.03 -1.65
CA ILE A 318 12.04 0.37 -0.58
C ILE A 318 12.75 1.69 -0.93
N LEU A 319 13.09 1.90 -2.19
CA LEU A 319 13.89 3.06 -2.65
C LEU A 319 13.05 4.31 -2.94
N HIS A 320 11.82 4.14 -3.45
CA HIS A 320 11.13 5.21 -4.19
C HIS A 320 10.95 6.50 -3.38
N GLN A 321 10.47 6.44 -2.14
CA GLN A 321 10.19 7.66 -1.38
C GLN A 321 11.47 8.39 -0.99
N THR A 322 12.52 7.67 -0.61
CA THR A 322 13.82 8.28 -0.28
C THR A 322 14.40 9.02 -1.49
N VAL A 323 14.30 8.43 -2.69
CA VAL A 323 14.77 9.06 -3.92
C VAL A 323 13.91 10.27 -4.29
N ILE A 324 12.57 10.15 -4.20
CA ILE A 324 11.65 11.28 -4.46
C ILE A 324 11.94 12.45 -3.51
N VAL A 325 12.10 12.18 -2.21
CA VAL A 325 12.41 13.22 -1.19
C VAL A 325 13.77 13.85 -1.49
N GLY A 326 14.78 13.04 -1.81
CA GLY A 326 16.11 13.53 -2.15
C GLY A 326 16.13 14.44 -3.38
N ILE A 327 15.50 14.02 -4.47
CA ILE A 327 15.41 14.85 -5.69
C ILE A 327 14.51 16.06 -5.47
N GLY A 328 13.38 15.87 -4.77
CA GLY A 328 12.46 16.94 -4.42
C GLY A 328 13.11 18.06 -3.63
N PHE A 329 14.05 17.73 -2.73
CA PHE A 329 14.81 18.73 -1.99
C PHE A 329 15.56 19.74 -2.91
N PHE A 330 16.18 19.25 -3.97
CA PHE A 330 16.86 20.12 -4.93
C PHE A 330 15.88 20.87 -5.86
N LEU A 331 14.70 20.31 -6.12
CA LEU A 331 13.71 20.92 -7.00
C LEU A 331 12.77 21.90 -6.28
N ALA A 332 12.69 21.90 -4.95
CA ALA A 332 11.66 22.60 -4.18
C ALA A 332 11.53 24.08 -4.56
N ASN A 333 12.65 24.78 -4.65
CA ASN A 333 12.69 26.23 -4.91
C ASN A 333 12.93 26.59 -6.39
N LEU A 334 12.99 25.60 -7.28
CA LEU A 334 13.18 25.88 -8.71
C LEU A 334 11.95 26.61 -9.28
N ALA A 335 12.15 27.73 -9.95
CA ALA A 335 11.09 28.47 -10.61
C ALA A 335 10.66 27.75 -11.90
N MET A 336 9.63 26.91 -11.80
CA MET A 336 9.11 26.09 -12.90
C MET A 336 7.63 25.82 -12.69
N ASN A 337 6.87 25.65 -13.79
CA ASN A 337 5.48 25.22 -13.73
C ASN A 337 5.35 23.90 -12.93
N PRO A 338 4.43 23.79 -11.96
CA PRO A 338 4.29 22.64 -11.07
C PRO A 338 4.07 21.30 -11.80
N TYR A 339 3.34 21.29 -12.90
CA TYR A 339 3.08 20.05 -13.68
C TYR A 339 4.35 19.57 -14.42
N LEU A 340 5.12 20.50 -15.00
CA LEU A 340 6.42 20.17 -15.60
C LEU A 340 7.42 19.72 -14.54
N LYS A 341 7.41 20.36 -13.37
CA LYS A 341 8.26 19.97 -12.24
C LYS A 341 7.87 18.58 -11.71
N TYR A 342 6.57 18.25 -11.69
CA TYR A 342 6.11 16.88 -11.37
C TYR A 342 6.66 15.85 -12.35
N LEU A 343 6.59 16.10 -13.64
CA LEU A 343 7.17 15.22 -14.65
C LEU A 343 8.68 15.06 -14.48
N LEU A 344 9.39 16.17 -14.25
CA LEU A 344 10.83 16.14 -13.98
C LEU A 344 11.15 15.31 -12.74
N LEU A 345 10.44 15.53 -11.63
CA LEU A 345 10.58 14.77 -10.39
C LEU A 345 10.31 13.27 -10.63
N ALA A 346 9.23 12.93 -11.31
CA ALA A 346 8.86 11.55 -11.57
C ALA A 346 9.86 10.83 -12.48
N VAL A 347 10.25 11.45 -13.61
CA VAL A 347 11.17 10.84 -14.56
C VAL A 347 12.58 10.69 -13.95
N SER A 348 13.10 11.73 -13.29
CA SER A 348 14.42 11.65 -12.65
C SER A 348 14.44 10.66 -11.48
N SER A 349 13.39 10.62 -10.67
CA SER A 349 13.29 9.65 -9.59
C SER A 349 13.20 8.21 -10.11
N LEU A 350 12.41 7.96 -11.15
CA LEU A 350 12.33 6.66 -11.81
C LEU A 350 13.69 6.23 -12.34
N ALA A 351 14.40 7.13 -13.04
CA ALA A 351 15.71 6.86 -13.60
C ALA A 351 16.73 6.50 -12.49
N VAL A 352 16.79 7.26 -11.41
CA VAL A 352 17.69 6.99 -10.28
C VAL A 352 17.35 5.67 -9.59
N ILE A 353 16.07 5.39 -9.32
CA ILE A 353 15.64 4.13 -8.70
C ILE A 353 16.07 2.94 -9.56
N MET A 354 15.80 3.00 -10.87
CA MET A 354 16.13 1.92 -11.79
C MET A 354 17.65 1.77 -11.97
N PHE A 355 18.40 2.86 -11.97
CA PHE A 355 19.86 2.86 -11.97
C PHE A 355 20.42 2.14 -10.72
N VAL A 356 19.96 2.52 -9.53
CA VAL A 356 20.37 1.88 -8.27
C VAL A 356 19.97 0.39 -8.25
N TYR A 357 18.77 0.06 -8.71
CA TYR A 357 18.30 -1.32 -8.80
C TYR A 357 19.18 -2.16 -9.72
N GLU A 358 19.46 -1.69 -10.96
CA GLU A 358 20.22 -2.45 -11.97
C GLU A 358 21.70 -2.62 -11.63
N LEU A 359 22.34 -1.56 -11.16
CA LEU A 359 23.79 -1.61 -10.95
C LEU A 359 24.17 -2.21 -9.60
N PHE A 360 23.36 -1.99 -8.55
CA PHE A 360 23.73 -2.38 -7.20
C PHE A 360 22.83 -3.50 -6.68
N VAL A 361 21.52 -3.26 -6.54
CA VAL A 361 20.63 -4.18 -5.83
C VAL A 361 20.52 -5.51 -6.55
N ARG A 362 20.38 -5.51 -7.87
CA ARG A 362 20.22 -6.73 -8.66
C ARG A 362 21.51 -7.54 -8.79
N ARG A 363 22.67 -6.90 -8.76
CA ARG A 363 23.97 -7.55 -9.05
C ARG A 363 24.69 -8.01 -7.80
N ILE A 364 24.55 -7.33 -6.68
CA ILE A 364 25.28 -7.62 -5.45
C ILE A 364 24.42 -8.52 -4.55
N SER A 365 24.83 -9.76 -4.31
CA SER A 365 24.07 -10.76 -3.55
C SER A 365 23.70 -10.28 -2.14
N PHE A 366 24.61 -9.58 -1.46
CA PHE A 366 24.35 -9.00 -0.15
C PHE A 366 23.25 -7.95 -0.19
N LEU A 367 23.24 -7.05 -1.19
CA LEU A 367 22.16 -6.07 -1.36
C LEU A 367 20.85 -6.75 -1.75
N ARG A 368 20.87 -7.78 -2.60
CA ARG A 368 19.64 -8.58 -2.88
C ARG A 368 19.01 -9.09 -1.60
N TYR A 369 19.81 -9.62 -0.68
CA TYR A 369 19.33 -10.08 0.62
C TYR A 369 18.73 -8.94 1.45
N LEU A 370 19.42 -7.80 1.58
CA LEU A 370 18.95 -6.63 2.33
C LEU A 370 17.66 -6.02 1.74
N PHE A 371 17.44 -6.16 0.45
CA PHE A 371 16.23 -5.72 -0.25
C PHE A 371 15.14 -6.82 -0.34
N GLY A 372 15.26 -7.92 0.42
CA GLY A 372 14.27 -8.98 0.50
C GLY A 372 14.05 -9.75 -0.80
N MET A 373 15.00 -9.71 -1.72
CA MET A 373 14.98 -10.51 -2.94
C MET A 373 15.36 -11.97 -2.62
N LYS A 374 14.90 -12.90 -3.45
CA LYS A 374 15.41 -14.27 -3.38
C LYS A 374 16.89 -14.29 -3.77
N ALA A 375 17.69 -15.02 -2.97
CA ALA A 375 19.09 -15.28 -3.26
C ALA A 375 19.25 -15.99 -4.60
#